data_2103b074f44b1ede9c6d8605ff4ee64d
#
_entry.id   2103b074f44b1ede9c6d8605ff4ee64d
#
_cell.length_a   1.000
_cell.length_b   1.000
_cell.length_c   1.000
_cell.angle_alpha   90.00
_cell.angle_beta   90.00
_cell.angle_gamma   90.00
#
_symmetry.space_group_name_H-M   'P 1'
#
loop_
_entity.id
_entity.type
_entity.pdbx_description
1 polymer ?
#
loop_
_entity_poly.entity_id
_entity_poly.type
_entity_poly.pdbx_seq_one_letter_code
_entity_poly.pdbx_strand_id
1 'polypeptide(L)'
;MLVAYILCSLVISATWIDFFRRIDFFEKEKLRDLLLVFCGGCLSVFAVFFIHDLIGDQGDYTESYSSLFLYQVIRVGLVEEACKLLPFLIFWKLNPKALNEPLDYLIYVAVSALGFACVENVLYFQNYGPDIVSGRSVLSTLGHVMFSGTAAYGFIRKNFQLKTRSPVPIFSFLGLAALMHGIFNTLASYHETPGVGLLLTVFYFLFLVNFYAEVLNNTINNSPFFDFKKQIPAWKICGLVIRWYVLIFLIQLAMLIYTGTVESGIYKILAFLLSIGFIISITSIRLSRMRLIPGKWKRFSLSFPIGMGGFLAPGYSKTHFKIYGPAFD
;
A
#
# COMPACT_ATOMS: atom_id res chain seq x y z
N MET A 1 20.25 14.59 -10.90
CA MET A 1 19.12 14.31 -9.98
C MET A 1 18.13 13.28 -10.53
N LEU A 2 17.66 13.35 -11.79
CA LEU A 2 16.69 12.39 -12.33
C LEU A 2 17.06 10.91 -12.11
N VAL A 3 18.30 10.53 -12.42
CA VAL A 3 18.80 9.15 -12.20
C VAL A 3 18.71 8.75 -10.72
N ALA A 4 19.05 9.67 -9.80
CA ALA A 4 18.94 9.42 -8.37
C ALA A 4 17.47 9.22 -7.92
N TYR A 5 16.53 9.98 -8.46
CA TYR A 5 15.11 9.82 -8.21
C TYR A 5 14.55 8.48 -8.73
N ILE A 6 14.98 8.08 -9.95
CA ILE A 6 14.60 6.78 -10.51
C ILE A 6 15.14 5.65 -9.63
N LEU A 7 16.43 5.67 -9.28
CA LEU A 7 17.03 4.65 -8.42
C LEU A 7 16.36 4.59 -7.04
N CYS A 8 16.09 5.74 -6.44
CA CYS A 8 15.41 5.82 -5.15
C CYS A 8 14.01 5.19 -5.23
N SER A 9 13.23 5.53 -6.26
CA SER A 9 11.89 5.00 -6.44
C SER A 9 11.89 3.49 -6.72
N LEU A 10 12.87 2.98 -7.46
CA LEU A 10 13.07 1.54 -7.65
C LEU A 10 13.41 0.83 -6.34
N VAL A 11 14.26 1.43 -5.49
CA VAL A 11 14.59 0.88 -4.16
C VAL A 11 13.35 0.86 -3.26
N ILE A 12 12.54 1.92 -3.27
CA ILE A 12 11.27 1.98 -2.55
C ILE A 12 10.34 0.83 -2.99
N SER A 13 10.18 0.64 -4.30
CA SER A 13 9.34 -0.43 -4.85
C SER A 13 9.89 -1.82 -4.52
N ALA A 14 11.21 -2.01 -4.62
CA ALA A 14 11.90 -3.26 -4.28
C ALA A 14 11.71 -3.65 -2.81
N THR A 15 11.64 -2.66 -1.90
CA THR A 15 11.35 -2.89 -0.47
C THR A 15 10.06 -3.68 -0.29
N TRP A 16 9.00 -3.24 -0.95
CA TRP A 16 7.67 -3.85 -0.80
C TRP A 16 7.51 -5.12 -1.63
N ILE A 17 8.15 -5.22 -2.80
CA ILE A 17 8.21 -6.48 -3.55
C ILE A 17 8.91 -7.56 -2.72
N ASP A 18 10.04 -7.25 -2.08
CA ASP A 18 10.75 -8.20 -1.21
C ASP A 18 9.91 -8.55 0.03
N PHE A 19 9.17 -7.59 0.61
CA PHE A 19 8.20 -7.86 1.67
C PHE A 19 7.15 -8.88 1.22
N PHE A 20 6.47 -8.64 0.09
CA PHE A 20 5.44 -9.56 -0.42
C PHE A 20 6.00 -10.96 -0.69
N ARG A 21 7.16 -11.06 -1.30
CA ARG A 21 7.86 -12.35 -1.50
C ARG A 21 8.24 -13.06 -0.21
N ARG A 22 8.36 -12.36 0.91
CA ARG A 22 8.66 -12.93 2.21
C ARG A 22 7.44 -13.40 2.96
N ILE A 23 6.30 -12.73 2.79
CA ILE A 23 5.03 -13.16 3.38
C ILE A 23 4.33 -14.25 2.57
N ASP A 24 4.77 -14.48 1.35
CA ASP A 24 4.44 -15.62 0.52
C ASP A 24 5.21 -16.87 1.03
N PHE A 25 4.64 -17.46 2.09
CA PHE A 25 5.31 -18.52 2.84
C PHE A 25 5.26 -19.86 2.16
N PHE A 26 4.18 -20.12 1.42
CA PHE A 26 3.80 -21.48 1.06
C PHE A 26 4.22 -21.84 -0.36
N GLU A 27 3.94 -20.97 -1.32
CA GLU A 27 4.29 -21.08 -2.72
C GLU A 27 4.77 -19.72 -3.25
N LYS A 28 6.07 -19.61 -3.50
CA LYS A 28 6.65 -18.33 -3.92
C LYS A 28 6.45 -18.03 -5.39
N GLU A 29 5.93 -16.84 -5.64
CA GLU A 29 5.77 -16.31 -6.99
C GLU A 29 7.11 -16.11 -7.70
N LYS A 30 7.12 -16.40 -9.02
CA LYS A 30 8.31 -16.25 -9.86
C LYS A 30 8.66 -14.78 -10.03
N LEU A 31 9.92 -14.44 -9.74
CA LEU A 31 10.39 -13.05 -9.86
C LEU A 31 10.17 -12.47 -11.27
N ARG A 32 10.33 -13.29 -12.33
CA ARG A 32 10.06 -12.87 -13.71
C ARG A 32 8.63 -12.38 -13.89
N ASP A 33 7.67 -13.10 -13.33
CA ASP A 33 6.24 -12.81 -13.48
C ASP A 33 5.87 -11.55 -12.67
N LEU A 34 6.45 -11.38 -11.49
CA LEU A 34 6.34 -10.14 -10.70
C LEU A 34 6.93 -8.94 -11.45
N LEU A 35 8.11 -9.08 -12.07
CA LEU A 35 8.71 -8.00 -12.85
C LEU A 35 7.89 -7.63 -14.09
N LEU A 36 7.27 -8.61 -14.78
CA LEU A 36 6.36 -8.33 -15.88
C LEU A 36 5.15 -7.49 -15.44
N VAL A 37 4.52 -7.87 -14.32
CA VAL A 37 3.39 -7.13 -13.76
C VAL A 37 3.80 -5.76 -13.23
N PHE A 38 4.99 -5.64 -12.64
CA PHE A 38 5.57 -4.36 -12.22
C PHE A 38 5.76 -3.40 -13.40
N CYS A 39 6.37 -3.87 -14.50
CA CYS A 39 6.53 -3.08 -15.71
C CYS A 39 5.16 -2.66 -16.30
N GLY A 40 4.19 -3.57 -16.29
CA GLY A 40 2.82 -3.24 -16.65
C GLY A 40 2.23 -2.14 -15.77
N GLY A 41 2.48 -2.19 -14.45
CA GLY A 41 2.11 -1.15 -13.49
C GLY A 41 2.76 0.20 -13.80
N CYS A 42 4.04 0.23 -14.18
CA CYS A 42 4.69 1.45 -14.66
C CYS A 42 3.99 2.03 -15.91
N LEU A 43 3.59 1.16 -16.84
CA LEU A 43 2.90 1.59 -18.06
C LEU A 43 1.46 2.07 -17.79
N SER A 44 0.81 1.59 -16.74
CA SER A 44 -0.57 1.99 -16.41
C SER A 44 -0.73 3.48 -16.05
N VAL A 45 0.35 4.16 -15.67
CA VAL A 45 0.38 5.63 -15.49
C VAL A 45 0.02 6.36 -16.78
N PHE A 46 0.53 5.89 -17.92
CA PHE A 46 0.21 6.48 -19.22
C PHE A 46 -1.25 6.28 -19.60
N ALA A 47 -1.86 5.16 -19.20
CA ALA A 47 -3.29 4.95 -19.39
C ALA A 47 -4.13 5.96 -18.57
N VAL A 48 -3.71 6.28 -17.35
CA VAL A 48 -4.35 7.32 -16.53
C VAL A 48 -4.23 8.68 -17.21
N PHE A 49 -3.05 9.08 -17.67
CA PHE A 49 -2.87 10.35 -18.40
C PHE A 49 -3.73 10.42 -19.66
N PHE A 50 -3.78 9.36 -20.42
CA PHE A 50 -4.62 9.28 -21.63
C PHE A 50 -6.11 9.43 -21.30
N ILE A 51 -6.59 8.77 -20.25
CA ILE A 51 -8.00 8.88 -19.82
C ILE A 51 -8.30 10.29 -19.32
N HIS A 52 -7.40 10.92 -18.57
CA HIS A 52 -7.59 12.30 -18.08
C HIS A 52 -7.62 13.30 -19.25
N ASP A 53 -6.75 13.12 -20.25
CA ASP A 53 -6.74 13.94 -21.45
C ASP A 53 -8.05 13.80 -22.26
N LEU A 54 -8.51 12.55 -22.44
CA LEU A 54 -9.75 12.23 -23.14
C LEU A 54 -11.01 12.82 -22.49
N ILE A 55 -11.07 12.78 -21.14
CA ILE A 55 -12.23 13.30 -20.38
C ILE A 55 -12.19 14.84 -20.31
N GLY A 56 -11.02 15.45 -20.51
CA GLY A 56 -10.77 16.87 -20.41
C GLY A 56 -10.76 17.40 -18.97
N ASP A 57 -10.22 18.59 -18.81
CA ASP A 57 -10.26 19.32 -17.53
C ASP A 57 -11.60 20.07 -17.43
N GLN A 58 -12.43 19.70 -16.47
CA GLN A 58 -13.79 20.24 -16.31
C GLN A 58 -13.89 21.17 -15.09
N GLY A 59 -13.10 22.24 -15.06
CA GLY A 59 -13.30 23.32 -14.11
C GLY A 59 -12.47 23.29 -12.83
N ASP A 60 -12.60 24.34 -12.04
CA ASP A 60 -11.88 24.51 -10.78
C ASP A 60 -12.54 23.71 -9.65
N TYR A 61 -11.99 22.52 -9.39
CA TYR A 61 -12.46 21.62 -8.32
C TYR A 61 -12.03 22.08 -6.92
N THR A 62 -11.31 23.19 -6.83
CA THR A 62 -10.79 23.74 -5.56
C THR A 62 -11.79 24.64 -4.85
N GLU A 63 -12.93 24.98 -5.48
CA GLU A 63 -13.94 25.89 -4.91
C GLU A 63 -14.57 25.38 -3.59
N SER A 64 -14.63 24.05 -3.38
CA SER A 64 -15.13 23.48 -2.13
C SER A 64 -14.51 22.12 -1.81
N TYR A 65 -14.41 21.77 -0.52
CA TYR A 65 -13.93 20.44 -0.10
C TYR A 65 -14.80 19.30 -0.62
N SER A 66 -16.08 19.50 -0.83
CA SER A 66 -16.99 18.49 -1.39
C SER A 66 -16.71 18.23 -2.87
N SER A 67 -16.44 19.25 -3.66
CA SER A 67 -16.06 19.11 -5.07
C SER A 67 -14.69 18.46 -5.21
N LEU A 68 -13.71 18.88 -4.40
CA LEU A 68 -12.40 18.26 -4.32
C LEU A 68 -12.51 16.77 -3.95
N PHE A 69 -13.28 16.43 -2.93
CA PHE A 69 -13.49 15.05 -2.53
C PHE A 69 -14.09 14.18 -3.65
N LEU A 70 -15.16 14.64 -4.29
CA LEU A 70 -15.76 13.90 -5.41
C LEU A 70 -14.79 13.74 -6.59
N TYR A 71 -14.02 14.78 -6.90
CA TYR A 71 -12.95 14.70 -7.90
C TYR A 71 -11.91 13.64 -7.53
N GLN A 72 -11.42 13.65 -6.29
CA GLN A 72 -10.41 12.71 -5.82
C GLN A 72 -10.94 11.27 -5.79
N VAL A 73 -12.22 11.04 -5.54
CA VAL A 73 -12.81 9.68 -5.55
C VAL A 73 -13.07 9.20 -6.98
N ILE A 74 -13.73 10.01 -7.81
CA ILE A 74 -14.25 9.56 -9.11
C ILE A 74 -13.20 9.72 -10.21
N ARG A 75 -12.57 10.88 -10.29
CA ARG A 75 -11.63 11.19 -11.39
C ARG A 75 -10.23 10.62 -11.12
N VAL A 76 -9.75 10.70 -9.90
CA VAL A 76 -8.42 10.19 -9.53
C VAL A 76 -8.53 8.74 -9.07
N GLY A 77 -9.17 8.49 -7.93
CA GLY A 77 -9.18 7.19 -7.28
C GLY A 77 -9.73 6.07 -8.15
N LEU A 78 -10.93 6.25 -8.74
CA LEU A 78 -11.53 5.19 -9.56
C LEU A 78 -10.72 4.90 -10.83
N VAL A 79 -10.28 5.95 -11.54
CA VAL A 79 -9.50 5.81 -12.78
C VAL A 79 -8.16 5.14 -12.49
N GLU A 80 -7.43 5.60 -11.47
CA GLU A 80 -6.14 5.02 -11.13
C GLU A 80 -6.26 3.57 -10.67
N GLU A 81 -7.20 3.26 -9.75
CA GLU A 81 -7.34 1.88 -9.28
C GLU A 81 -7.79 0.94 -10.39
N ALA A 82 -8.64 1.39 -11.31
CA ALA A 82 -8.99 0.60 -12.50
C ALA A 82 -7.77 0.37 -13.40
N CYS A 83 -6.97 1.40 -13.67
CA CYS A 83 -5.75 1.27 -14.50
C CYS A 83 -4.70 0.36 -13.86
N LYS A 84 -4.51 0.42 -12.54
CA LYS A 84 -3.59 -0.45 -11.79
C LYS A 84 -4.01 -1.92 -11.81
N LEU A 85 -5.31 -2.23 -11.99
CA LEU A 85 -5.78 -3.60 -12.15
C LEU A 85 -5.50 -4.18 -13.55
N LEU A 86 -5.34 -3.36 -14.59
CA LEU A 86 -5.17 -3.84 -15.97
C LEU A 86 -3.97 -4.79 -16.14
N PRO A 87 -2.76 -4.50 -15.64
CA PRO A 87 -1.60 -5.41 -15.77
C PRO A 87 -1.87 -6.76 -15.11
N PHE A 88 -2.49 -6.77 -13.94
CA PHE A 88 -2.90 -7.99 -13.25
C PHE A 88 -3.92 -8.79 -14.07
N LEU A 89 -4.96 -8.15 -14.63
CA LEU A 89 -5.99 -8.82 -15.42
C LEU A 89 -5.42 -9.41 -16.71
N ILE A 90 -4.50 -8.69 -17.38
CA ILE A 90 -3.79 -9.18 -18.56
C ILE A 90 -2.94 -10.39 -18.18
N PHE A 91 -2.15 -10.28 -17.11
CA PHE A 91 -1.31 -11.38 -16.63
C PHE A 91 -2.15 -12.62 -16.27
N TRP A 92 -3.24 -12.44 -15.53
CA TRP A 92 -4.15 -13.52 -15.18
C TRP A 92 -4.74 -14.23 -16.40
N LYS A 93 -5.15 -13.47 -17.41
CA LYS A 93 -5.66 -14.03 -18.66
C LYS A 93 -4.61 -14.87 -19.40
N LEU A 94 -3.35 -14.43 -19.39
CA LEU A 94 -2.24 -15.10 -20.09
C LEU A 94 -1.68 -16.28 -19.28
N ASN A 95 -1.70 -16.21 -17.94
CA ASN A 95 -1.14 -17.20 -17.03
C ASN A 95 -2.12 -17.56 -15.90
N PRO A 96 -3.28 -18.15 -16.20
CA PRO A 96 -4.31 -18.41 -15.18
C PRO A 96 -3.86 -19.40 -14.11
N LYS A 97 -2.85 -20.23 -14.37
CA LYS A 97 -2.30 -21.21 -13.42
C LYS A 97 -1.40 -20.59 -12.35
N ALA A 98 -0.94 -19.35 -12.56
CA ALA A 98 -0.13 -18.63 -11.57
C ALA A 98 -0.99 -18.03 -10.45
N LEU A 99 -2.30 -18.01 -10.57
CA LEU A 99 -3.22 -17.51 -9.54
C LEU A 99 -3.99 -18.67 -8.93
N ASN A 100 -3.32 -19.46 -8.12
CA ASN A 100 -3.84 -20.71 -7.56
C ASN A 100 -4.24 -20.58 -6.07
N GLU A 101 -3.88 -19.46 -5.40
CA GLU A 101 -4.27 -19.16 -4.04
C GLU A 101 -4.74 -17.69 -3.85
N PRO A 102 -5.45 -17.38 -2.74
CA PRO A 102 -5.93 -16.01 -2.50
C PRO A 102 -4.81 -14.97 -2.41
N LEU A 103 -3.63 -15.35 -1.91
CA LEU A 103 -2.51 -14.43 -1.70
C LEU A 103 -1.92 -13.94 -3.03
N ASP A 104 -1.92 -14.77 -4.08
CA ASP A 104 -1.40 -14.39 -5.42
C ASP A 104 -2.10 -13.16 -5.98
N TYR A 105 -3.44 -13.11 -5.82
CA TYR A 105 -4.23 -11.95 -6.26
C TYR A 105 -3.77 -10.66 -5.59
N LEU A 106 -3.47 -10.72 -4.28
CA LEU A 106 -2.93 -9.57 -3.55
C LEU A 106 -1.52 -9.22 -4.02
N ILE A 107 -0.65 -10.21 -4.19
CA ILE A 107 0.75 -9.99 -4.57
C ILE A 107 0.83 -9.37 -5.95
N TYR A 108 0.19 -9.94 -6.95
CA TYR A 108 0.25 -9.41 -8.31
C TYR A 108 -0.37 -8.01 -8.44
N VAL A 109 -1.50 -7.75 -7.76
CA VAL A 109 -2.10 -6.41 -7.76
C VAL A 109 -1.25 -5.41 -6.97
N ALA A 110 -0.66 -5.80 -5.84
CA ALA A 110 0.27 -4.96 -5.09
C ALA A 110 1.50 -4.60 -5.92
N VAL A 111 2.07 -5.57 -6.66
CA VAL A 111 3.22 -5.35 -7.54
C VAL A 111 2.88 -4.42 -8.71
N SER A 112 1.68 -4.54 -9.29
CA SER A 112 1.19 -3.57 -10.28
C SER A 112 1.09 -2.15 -9.69
N ALA A 113 0.50 -2.02 -8.50
CA ALA A 113 0.40 -0.75 -7.79
C ALA A 113 1.78 -0.15 -7.44
N LEU A 114 2.78 -1.00 -7.11
CA LEU A 114 4.15 -0.57 -6.87
C LEU A 114 4.82 -0.06 -8.16
N GLY A 115 4.53 -0.67 -9.31
CA GLY A 115 4.98 -0.16 -10.61
C GLY A 115 4.42 1.23 -10.91
N PHE A 116 3.11 1.41 -10.69
CA PHE A 116 2.45 2.71 -10.80
C PHE A 116 3.09 3.74 -9.88
N ALA A 117 3.16 3.44 -8.57
CA ALA A 117 3.75 4.32 -7.57
C ALA A 117 5.23 4.65 -7.85
N CYS A 118 5.98 3.74 -8.50
CA CYS A 118 7.36 3.96 -8.89
C CYS A 118 7.47 5.14 -9.86
N VAL A 119 6.67 5.16 -10.90
CA VAL A 119 6.68 6.26 -11.90
C VAL A 119 6.16 7.55 -11.26
N GLU A 120 5.07 7.47 -10.53
CA GLU A 120 4.50 8.62 -9.84
C GLU A 120 5.49 9.25 -8.84
N ASN A 121 6.20 8.45 -8.05
CA ASN A 121 7.24 8.96 -7.15
C ASN A 121 8.33 9.72 -7.88
N VAL A 122 8.79 9.24 -9.06
CA VAL A 122 9.78 9.97 -9.87
C VAL A 122 9.26 11.33 -10.28
N LEU A 123 8.00 11.42 -10.74
CA LEU A 123 7.36 12.69 -11.12
C LEU A 123 7.27 13.66 -9.93
N TYR A 124 6.85 13.16 -8.77
CA TYR A 124 6.79 13.98 -7.56
C TYR A 124 8.18 14.43 -7.07
N PHE A 125 9.18 13.54 -7.10
CA PHE A 125 10.55 13.92 -6.70
C PHE A 125 11.16 14.97 -7.63
N GLN A 126 10.80 14.96 -8.92
CA GLN A 126 11.20 15.99 -9.87
C GLN A 126 10.57 17.35 -9.54
N ASN A 127 9.31 17.37 -9.13
CA ASN A 127 8.56 18.60 -8.88
C ASN A 127 8.85 19.18 -7.48
N TYR A 128 9.05 18.35 -6.47
CA TYR A 128 9.10 18.77 -5.05
C TYR A 128 10.46 18.49 -4.38
N GLY A 129 11.40 17.87 -5.11
CA GLY A 129 12.74 17.59 -4.60
C GLY A 129 12.84 16.42 -3.62
N PRO A 130 14.02 16.23 -2.99
CA PRO A 130 14.29 15.07 -2.13
C PRO A 130 13.62 15.13 -0.75
N ASP A 131 13.07 16.26 -0.34
CA ASP A 131 12.42 16.42 0.97
C ASP A 131 11.21 15.50 1.17
N ILE A 132 10.48 15.19 0.09
CA ILE A 132 9.26 14.37 0.17
C ILE A 132 9.51 12.86 0.08
N VAL A 133 10.74 12.42 -0.15
CA VAL A 133 11.09 11.00 -0.38
C VAL A 133 10.63 10.10 0.76
N SER A 134 10.98 10.42 2.01
CA SER A 134 10.62 9.61 3.18
C SER A 134 9.11 9.51 3.37
N GLY A 135 8.37 10.61 3.24
CA GLY A 135 6.91 10.62 3.33
C GLY A 135 6.26 9.75 2.25
N ARG A 136 6.64 9.95 0.98
CA ARG A 136 6.09 9.19 -0.13
C ARG A 136 6.47 7.71 -0.11
N SER A 137 7.66 7.37 0.37
CA SER A 137 8.11 5.96 0.46
C SER A 137 7.22 5.10 1.36
N VAL A 138 6.59 5.71 2.37
CA VAL A 138 5.68 5.02 3.30
C VAL A 138 4.22 5.35 2.99
N LEU A 139 3.83 6.62 3.09
CA LEU A 139 2.41 6.99 3.08
C LEU A 139 1.79 6.77 1.70
N SER A 140 2.39 7.32 0.65
CA SER A 140 1.84 7.24 -0.70
C SER A 140 2.05 5.85 -1.32
N THR A 141 3.30 5.35 -1.34
CA THR A 141 3.62 4.08 -1.98
C THR A 141 2.84 2.92 -1.37
N LEU A 142 2.79 2.83 -0.04
CA LEU A 142 2.01 1.80 0.62
C LEU A 142 0.51 2.09 0.57
N GLY A 143 0.10 3.35 0.49
CA GLY A 143 -1.28 3.75 0.21
C GLY A 143 -1.80 3.11 -1.08
N HIS A 144 -1.08 3.26 -2.20
CA HIS A 144 -1.44 2.62 -3.47
C HIS A 144 -1.55 1.10 -3.36
N VAL A 145 -0.62 0.45 -2.64
CA VAL A 145 -0.69 -0.99 -2.38
C VAL A 145 -1.95 -1.37 -1.62
N MET A 146 -2.33 -0.60 -0.60
CA MET A 146 -3.51 -0.89 0.22
C MET A 146 -4.82 -0.64 -0.52
N PHE A 147 -4.91 0.42 -1.33
CA PHE A 147 -6.08 0.70 -2.16
C PHE A 147 -6.26 -0.39 -3.20
N SER A 148 -5.24 -0.66 -4.01
CA SER A 148 -5.30 -1.69 -5.04
C SER A 148 -5.47 -3.09 -4.46
N GLY A 149 -4.86 -3.40 -3.31
CA GLY A 149 -5.06 -4.64 -2.58
C GLY A 149 -6.51 -4.80 -2.07
N THR A 150 -7.17 -3.68 -1.72
CA THR A 150 -8.61 -3.69 -1.41
C THR A 150 -9.42 -4.05 -2.66
N ALA A 151 -9.12 -3.49 -3.83
CA ALA A 151 -9.76 -3.89 -5.08
C ALA A 151 -9.53 -5.37 -5.42
N ALA A 152 -8.29 -5.88 -5.22
CA ALA A 152 -7.96 -7.31 -5.37
C ALA A 152 -8.79 -8.21 -4.47
N TYR A 153 -9.12 -7.76 -3.26
CA TYR A 153 -9.93 -8.54 -2.32
C TYR A 153 -11.35 -8.81 -2.84
N GLY A 154 -11.87 -7.98 -3.75
CA GLY A 154 -13.12 -8.25 -4.47
C GLY A 154 -13.05 -9.54 -5.31
N PHE A 155 -11.94 -9.78 -6.02
CA PHE A 155 -11.69 -11.02 -6.77
C PHE A 155 -11.54 -12.22 -5.83
N ILE A 156 -10.83 -12.04 -4.72
CA ILE A 156 -10.62 -13.07 -3.71
C ILE A 156 -11.96 -13.48 -3.09
N ARG A 157 -12.79 -12.51 -2.70
CA ARG A 157 -14.12 -12.80 -2.18
C ARG A 157 -14.98 -13.57 -3.19
N LYS A 158 -15.00 -13.11 -4.45
CA LYS A 158 -15.75 -13.77 -5.50
C LYS A 158 -15.33 -15.23 -5.70
N ASN A 159 -14.01 -15.46 -5.83
CA ASN A 159 -13.49 -16.75 -6.29
C ASN A 159 -13.29 -17.76 -5.15
N PHE A 160 -12.89 -17.31 -3.96
CA PHE A 160 -12.48 -18.21 -2.85
C PHE A 160 -13.46 -18.21 -1.68
N GLN A 161 -14.02 -17.05 -1.31
CA GLN A 161 -14.89 -16.94 -0.14
C GLN A 161 -16.36 -17.22 -0.50
N LEU A 162 -16.94 -16.50 -1.44
CA LEU A 162 -18.36 -16.63 -1.83
C LEU A 162 -18.58 -17.67 -2.93
N LYS A 163 -17.53 -17.96 -3.72
CA LYS A 163 -17.57 -18.88 -4.88
C LYS A 163 -18.75 -18.60 -5.81
N THR A 164 -18.96 -17.31 -6.08
CA THR A 164 -20.12 -16.83 -6.87
C THR A 164 -19.71 -16.45 -8.29
N ARG A 165 -20.68 -16.56 -9.24
CA ARG A 165 -20.51 -16.04 -10.60
C ARG A 165 -20.75 -14.54 -10.70
N SER A 166 -21.40 -13.93 -9.69
CA SER A 166 -21.73 -12.51 -9.68
C SER A 166 -20.45 -11.65 -9.66
N PRO A 167 -20.36 -10.60 -10.49
CA PRO A 167 -19.23 -9.65 -10.45
C PRO A 167 -19.36 -8.59 -9.35
N VAL A 168 -20.48 -8.55 -8.62
CA VAL A 168 -20.76 -7.56 -7.58
C VAL A 168 -19.61 -7.38 -6.57
N PRO A 169 -18.98 -8.44 -6.03
CA PRO A 169 -17.86 -8.26 -5.11
C PRO A 169 -16.69 -7.47 -5.72
N ILE A 170 -16.37 -7.68 -7.00
CA ILE A 170 -15.29 -6.99 -7.70
C ILE A 170 -15.58 -5.48 -7.76
N PHE A 171 -16.77 -5.10 -8.26
CA PHE A 171 -17.14 -3.69 -8.40
C PHE A 171 -17.29 -2.99 -7.04
N SER A 172 -17.85 -3.67 -6.03
CA SER A 172 -17.99 -3.13 -4.68
C SER A 172 -16.63 -2.82 -4.05
N PHE A 173 -15.64 -3.71 -4.21
CA PHE A 173 -14.30 -3.50 -3.65
C PHE A 173 -13.46 -2.54 -4.49
N LEU A 174 -13.68 -2.43 -5.79
CA LEU A 174 -13.10 -1.38 -6.62
C LEU A 174 -13.63 0.00 -6.20
N GLY A 175 -14.94 0.14 -6.00
CA GLY A 175 -15.55 1.37 -5.49
C GLY A 175 -15.04 1.74 -4.09
N LEU A 176 -14.87 0.74 -3.20
CA LEU A 176 -14.27 0.95 -1.89
C LEU A 176 -12.81 1.40 -1.99
N ALA A 177 -12.02 0.81 -2.88
CA ALA A 177 -10.64 1.22 -3.13
C ALA A 177 -10.55 2.67 -3.63
N ALA A 178 -11.40 3.04 -4.59
CA ALA A 178 -11.51 4.40 -5.09
C ALA A 178 -11.89 5.41 -4.00
N LEU A 179 -12.85 5.05 -3.15
CA LEU A 179 -13.24 5.85 -1.99
C LEU A 179 -12.08 6.03 -1.00
N MET A 180 -11.39 4.93 -0.65
CA MET A 180 -10.24 4.97 0.26
C MET A 180 -9.12 5.84 -0.31
N HIS A 181 -8.84 5.74 -1.60
CA HIS A 181 -7.86 6.56 -2.30
C HIS A 181 -8.27 8.04 -2.28
N GLY A 182 -9.52 8.36 -2.66
CA GLY A 182 -10.03 9.73 -2.67
C GLY A 182 -10.02 10.41 -1.29
N ILE A 183 -10.37 9.67 -0.23
CA ILE A 183 -10.24 10.18 1.15
C ILE A 183 -8.79 10.52 1.46
N PHE A 184 -7.85 9.61 1.16
CA PHE A 184 -6.43 9.84 1.42
C PHE A 184 -5.91 11.10 0.72
N ASN A 185 -6.20 11.24 -0.58
CA ASN A 185 -5.77 12.41 -1.36
C ASN A 185 -6.42 13.71 -0.86
N THR A 186 -7.71 13.68 -0.51
CA THR A 186 -8.42 14.84 0.04
C THR A 186 -7.79 15.29 1.35
N LEU A 187 -7.48 14.38 2.26
CA LEU A 187 -6.81 14.69 3.53
C LEU A 187 -5.38 15.22 3.32
N ALA A 188 -4.64 14.62 2.39
CA ALA A 188 -3.28 15.05 2.04
C ALA A 188 -3.24 16.43 1.38
N SER A 189 -4.33 16.84 0.70
CA SER A 189 -4.49 18.14 0.05
C SER A 189 -5.13 19.20 0.96
N TYR A 190 -5.27 18.94 2.26
CA TYR A 190 -5.88 19.90 3.19
C TYR A 190 -4.93 21.06 3.50
N HIS A 191 -5.24 22.23 2.98
CA HIS A 191 -4.34 23.39 2.99
C HIS A 191 -4.63 24.43 4.09
N GLU A 192 -5.85 24.49 4.63
CA GLU A 192 -6.21 25.52 5.63
C GLU A 192 -5.33 25.45 6.88
N THR A 193 -5.04 24.23 7.36
CA THR A 193 -4.10 23.97 8.44
C THR A 193 -3.24 22.76 8.08
N PRO A 194 -2.10 22.96 7.41
CA PRO A 194 -1.27 21.84 6.88
C PRO A 194 -0.89 20.79 7.94
N GLY A 195 -0.64 21.22 9.18
CA GLY A 195 -0.35 20.30 10.28
C GLY A 195 -1.53 19.40 10.64
N VAL A 196 -2.77 19.89 10.58
CA VAL A 196 -3.98 19.09 10.82
C VAL A 196 -4.21 18.13 9.66
N GLY A 197 -4.05 18.57 8.41
CA GLY A 197 -4.17 17.71 7.24
C GLY A 197 -3.18 16.54 7.29
N LEU A 198 -1.92 16.81 7.61
CA LEU A 198 -0.91 15.76 7.80
C LEU A 198 -1.29 14.79 8.92
N LEU A 199 -1.72 15.30 10.06
CA LEU A 199 -2.13 14.47 11.20
C LEU A 199 -3.29 13.54 10.82
N LEU A 200 -4.34 14.07 10.19
CA LEU A 200 -5.49 13.30 9.73
C LEU A 200 -5.08 12.24 8.69
N THR A 201 -4.20 12.59 7.75
CA THR A 201 -3.65 11.66 6.75
C THR A 201 -2.89 10.51 7.43
N VAL A 202 -2.08 10.79 8.44
CA VAL A 202 -1.35 9.76 9.21
C VAL A 202 -2.30 8.85 9.98
N PHE A 203 -3.31 9.39 10.67
CA PHE A 203 -4.31 8.58 11.37
C PHE A 203 -5.09 7.70 10.40
N TYR A 204 -5.51 8.26 9.26
CA TYR A 204 -6.19 7.50 8.22
C TYR A 204 -5.28 6.40 7.64
N PHE A 205 -4.02 6.71 7.37
CA PHE A 205 -3.04 5.73 6.91
C PHE A 205 -2.87 4.57 7.91
N LEU A 206 -2.75 4.85 9.21
CA LEU A 206 -2.65 3.80 10.23
C LEU A 206 -3.93 2.94 10.33
N PHE A 207 -5.09 3.55 10.10
CA PHE A 207 -6.34 2.80 9.93
C PHE A 207 -6.27 1.85 8.74
N LEU A 208 -5.81 2.33 7.57
CA LEU A 208 -5.64 1.53 6.36
C LEU A 208 -4.65 0.37 6.57
N VAL A 209 -3.53 0.61 7.26
CA VAL A 209 -2.55 -0.43 7.62
C VAL A 209 -3.20 -1.55 8.44
N ASN A 210 -4.05 -1.20 9.41
CA ASN A 210 -4.78 -2.20 10.20
C ASN A 210 -5.79 -2.98 9.36
N PHE A 211 -6.54 -2.31 8.50
CA PHE A 211 -7.47 -2.95 7.58
C PHE A 211 -6.73 -3.92 6.63
N TYR A 212 -5.65 -3.45 6.01
CA TYR A 212 -4.87 -4.24 5.07
C TYR A 212 -4.18 -5.46 5.73
N ALA A 213 -3.75 -5.32 6.97
CA ALA A 213 -3.22 -6.46 7.72
C ALA A 213 -4.26 -7.57 7.96
N GLU A 214 -5.55 -7.22 8.11
CA GLU A 214 -6.61 -8.23 8.19
C GLU A 214 -6.91 -8.86 6.80
N VAL A 215 -6.80 -8.07 5.73
CA VAL A 215 -6.87 -8.60 4.34
C VAL A 215 -5.75 -9.63 4.13
N LEU A 216 -4.50 -9.29 4.46
CA LEU A 216 -3.36 -10.20 4.38
C LEU A 216 -3.56 -11.47 5.24
N ASN A 217 -4.02 -11.32 6.48
CA ASN A 217 -4.30 -12.46 7.35
C ASN A 217 -5.36 -13.41 6.74
N ASN A 218 -6.42 -12.85 6.16
CA ASN A 218 -7.47 -13.65 5.54
C ASN A 218 -6.96 -14.42 4.33
N THR A 219 -6.13 -13.81 3.49
CA THR A 219 -5.58 -14.49 2.30
C THR A 219 -4.61 -15.60 2.68
N ILE A 220 -3.68 -15.34 3.59
CA ILE A 220 -2.70 -16.31 4.07
C ILE A 220 -3.39 -17.50 4.77
N ASN A 221 -4.39 -17.22 5.63
CA ASN A 221 -5.11 -18.26 6.37
C ASN A 221 -5.93 -19.19 5.47
N ASN A 222 -6.32 -18.75 4.28
CA ASN A 222 -7.13 -19.52 3.34
C ASN A 222 -6.33 -20.02 2.12
N SER A 223 -5.01 -20.01 2.22
CA SER A 223 -4.14 -20.68 1.24
C SER A 223 -4.40 -22.18 1.25
N PRO A 224 -4.57 -22.84 0.09
CA PRO A 224 -4.63 -24.30 0.00
C PRO A 224 -3.30 -24.98 0.33
N PHE A 225 -2.19 -24.22 0.29
CA PHE A 225 -0.83 -24.70 0.58
C PHE A 225 -0.39 -24.43 2.02
N PHE A 226 -1.32 -24.06 2.91
CA PHE A 226 -1.02 -23.64 4.27
C PHE A 226 -0.17 -24.68 5.04
N ASP A 227 0.99 -24.26 5.54
CA ASP A 227 1.91 -25.08 6.34
C ASP A 227 2.58 -24.24 7.44
N PHE A 228 2.30 -24.53 8.71
CA PHE A 228 2.91 -23.83 9.84
C PHE A 228 4.45 -23.89 9.86
N LYS A 229 5.05 -24.96 9.30
CA LYS A 229 6.52 -25.14 9.29
C LYS A 229 7.23 -24.15 8.37
N LYS A 230 6.54 -23.61 7.37
CA LYS A 230 7.08 -22.64 6.41
C LYS A 230 7.01 -21.19 6.92
N GLN A 231 6.36 -20.94 8.05
CA GLN A 231 6.20 -19.59 8.59
C GLN A 231 7.54 -18.94 8.92
N ILE A 232 7.72 -17.69 8.47
CA ILE A 232 8.86 -16.84 8.82
C ILE A 232 8.52 -16.02 10.07
N PRO A 233 9.40 -15.96 11.09
CA PRO A 233 9.18 -15.15 12.27
C PRO A 233 9.00 -13.66 11.94
N ALA A 234 8.02 -13.01 12.59
CA ALA A 234 7.69 -11.61 12.34
C ALA A 234 8.89 -10.66 12.44
N TRP A 235 9.81 -10.90 13.38
CA TRP A 235 11.01 -10.05 13.55
C TRP A 235 11.95 -10.09 12.34
N LYS A 236 12.02 -11.22 11.59
CA LYS A 236 12.83 -11.32 10.36
C LYS A 236 12.22 -10.48 9.25
N ILE A 237 10.88 -10.49 9.11
CA ILE A 237 10.16 -9.68 8.11
C ILE A 237 10.28 -8.20 8.45
N CYS A 238 10.03 -7.84 9.71
CA CYS A 238 10.15 -6.47 10.20
C CYS A 238 11.59 -5.94 10.01
N GLY A 239 12.61 -6.72 10.43
CA GLY A 239 14.02 -6.34 10.26
C GLY A 239 14.45 -6.20 8.80
N LEU A 240 13.82 -6.92 7.86
CA LEU A 240 14.04 -6.74 6.44
C LEU A 240 13.56 -5.36 5.97
N VAL A 241 12.31 -5.02 6.29
CA VAL A 241 11.71 -3.72 5.92
C VAL A 241 12.53 -2.57 6.49
N ILE A 242 12.93 -2.66 7.76
CA ILE A 242 13.76 -1.63 8.40
C ILE A 242 15.10 -1.45 7.67
N ARG A 243 15.79 -2.54 7.28
CA ARG A 243 17.07 -2.44 6.52
C ARG A 243 16.89 -1.73 5.18
N TRP A 244 15.79 -2.01 4.47
CA TRP A 244 15.47 -1.29 3.24
C TRP A 244 15.24 0.20 3.48
N TYR A 245 14.52 0.56 4.56
CA TYR A 245 14.31 1.97 4.90
C TYR A 245 15.60 2.69 5.31
N VAL A 246 16.54 2.01 5.97
CA VAL A 246 17.87 2.56 6.21
C VAL A 246 18.55 2.94 4.88
N LEU A 247 18.48 2.07 3.88
CA LEU A 247 19.01 2.37 2.55
C LEU A 247 18.30 3.56 1.89
N ILE A 248 16.96 3.63 1.96
CA ILE A 248 16.18 4.75 1.43
C ILE A 248 16.60 6.07 2.10
N PHE A 249 16.75 6.09 3.43
CA PHE A 249 17.21 7.28 4.16
C PHE A 249 18.65 7.69 3.79
N LEU A 250 19.53 6.72 3.56
CA LEU A 250 20.91 7.02 3.10
C LEU A 250 20.91 7.64 1.70
N ILE A 251 20.09 7.12 0.78
CA ILE A 251 19.93 7.69 -0.56
C ILE A 251 19.36 9.12 -0.47
N GLN A 252 18.32 9.30 0.36
CA GLN A 252 17.70 10.61 0.59
C GLN A 252 18.71 11.61 1.18
N LEU A 253 19.51 11.19 2.18
CA LEU A 253 20.56 12.01 2.76
C LEU A 253 21.57 12.47 1.70
N ALA A 254 22.02 11.55 0.85
CA ALA A 254 22.95 11.90 -0.24
C ALA A 254 22.35 12.94 -1.20
N MET A 255 21.06 12.79 -1.55
CA MET A 255 20.34 13.76 -2.38
C MET A 255 20.18 15.14 -1.69
N LEU A 256 19.87 15.15 -0.38
CA LEU A 256 19.73 16.38 0.40
C LEU A 256 21.08 17.13 0.54
N ILE A 257 22.18 16.40 0.74
CA ILE A 257 23.53 16.99 0.77
C ILE A 257 23.89 17.56 -0.61
N TYR A 258 23.55 16.85 -1.68
CA TYR A 258 23.83 17.31 -3.05
C TYR A 258 23.06 18.58 -3.43
N THR A 259 21.82 18.75 -2.92
CA THR A 259 20.95 19.91 -3.20
C THR A 259 21.09 21.05 -2.20
N GLY A 260 21.74 20.84 -1.07
CA GLY A 260 21.90 21.80 0.01
C GLY A 260 23.29 21.75 0.65
N THR A 261 23.32 21.67 1.97
CA THR A 261 24.56 21.53 2.76
C THR A 261 24.53 20.23 3.56
N VAL A 262 25.70 19.77 4.00
CA VAL A 262 25.84 18.58 4.86
C VAL A 262 25.04 18.77 6.16
N GLU A 263 25.17 19.93 6.80
CA GLU A 263 24.47 20.26 8.04
C GLU A 263 22.95 20.24 7.87
N SER A 264 22.41 20.90 6.84
CA SER A 264 21.00 20.92 6.51
C SER A 264 20.48 19.51 6.19
N GLY A 265 21.23 18.71 5.42
CA GLY A 265 20.88 17.34 5.09
C GLY A 265 20.76 16.45 6.32
N ILE A 266 21.73 16.52 7.24
CA ILE A 266 21.72 15.76 8.49
C ILE A 266 20.54 16.19 9.36
N TYR A 267 20.31 17.49 9.53
CA TYR A 267 19.16 17.98 10.30
C TYR A 267 17.82 17.47 9.78
N LYS A 268 17.61 17.55 8.46
CA LYS A 268 16.37 17.05 7.81
C LYS A 268 16.18 15.54 8.02
N ILE A 269 17.24 14.74 7.84
CA ILE A 269 17.14 13.29 8.04
C ILE A 269 16.82 12.95 9.50
N LEU A 270 17.39 13.63 10.47
CA LEU A 270 17.05 13.42 11.88
C LEU A 270 15.59 13.76 12.15
N ALA A 271 15.06 14.85 11.61
CA ALA A 271 13.65 15.20 11.71
C ALA A 271 12.75 14.15 11.06
N PHE A 272 13.10 13.62 9.88
CA PHE A 272 12.36 12.56 9.20
C PHE A 272 12.42 11.23 9.97
N LEU A 273 13.55 10.87 10.57
CA LEU A 273 13.66 9.69 11.41
C LEU A 273 12.75 9.77 12.64
N LEU A 274 12.62 10.93 13.26
CA LEU A 274 11.74 11.13 14.40
C LEU A 274 10.25 11.06 14.03
N SER A 275 9.85 11.57 12.87
CA SER A 275 8.46 11.62 12.41
C SER A 275 8.07 10.36 11.61
N ILE A 276 8.67 10.17 10.44
CA ILE A 276 8.34 9.08 9.52
C ILE A 276 8.90 7.74 10.00
N GLY A 277 10.06 7.72 10.67
CA GLY A 277 10.63 6.50 11.24
C GLY A 277 9.71 5.81 12.26
N PHE A 278 8.96 6.58 13.04
CA PHE A 278 7.93 6.04 13.93
C PHE A 278 6.79 5.36 13.16
N ILE A 279 6.30 6.00 12.08
CA ILE A 279 5.26 5.43 11.21
C ILE A 279 5.76 4.15 10.53
N ILE A 280 7.01 4.15 10.01
CA ILE A 280 7.66 2.97 9.43
C ILE A 280 7.68 1.81 10.43
N SER A 281 8.09 2.10 11.67
CA SER A 281 8.22 1.09 12.72
C SER A 281 6.86 0.45 13.05
N ILE A 282 5.83 1.26 13.30
CA ILE A 282 4.47 0.77 13.57
C ILE A 282 3.94 -0.05 12.40
N THR A 283 4.08 0.45 11.18
CA THR A 283 3.59 -0.21 9.96
C THR A 283 4.30 -1.54 9.75
N SER A 284 5.64 -1.56 9.87
CA SER A 284 6.45 -2.76 9.71
C SER A 284 6.08 -3.83 10.73
N ILE A 285 5.92 -3.45 11.99
CA ILE A 285 5.49 -4.36 13.07
C ILE A 285 4.08 -4.89 12.78
N ARG A 286 3.15 -4.03 12.38
CA ARG A 286 1.76 -4.42 12.16
C ARG A 286 1.60 -5.36 10.97
N LEU A 287 2.24 -5.08 9.85
CA LEU A 287 2.18 -5.92 8.64
C LEU A 287 2.98 -7.22 8.76
N SER A 288 3.99 -7.27 9.64
CA SER A 288 4.79 -8.49 9.87
C SER A 288 4.14 -9.47 10.84
N ARG A 289 3.19 -9.04 11.68
CA ARG A 289 2.51 -9.88 12.69
C ARG A 289 1.27 -10.55 12.09
N MET A 290 1.45 -11.75 11.58
CA MET A 290 0.36 -12.57 11.03
C MET A 290 -0.33 -13.38 12.13
N ARG A 291 -1.67 -13.41 12.11
CA ARG A 291 -2.49 -14.28 12.98
C ARG A 291 -2.94 -15.50 12.17
N LEU A 292 -2.16 -16.56 12.22
CA LEU A 292 -2.40 -17.75 11.41
C LEU A 292 -3.47 -18.64 12.03
N ILE A 293 -4.62 -18.74 11.36
CA ILE A 293 -5.74 -19.64 11.70
C ILE A 293 -6.24 -20.26 10.39
N PRO A 294 -5.77 -21.48 10.04
CA PRO A 294 -6.06 -22.09 8.76
C PRO A 294 -7.56 -22.22 8.46
N GLY A 295 -7.94 -21.95 7.20
CA GLY A 295 -9.29 -22.15 6.68
C GLY A 295 -10.35 -21.21 7.22
N LYS A 296 -9.97 -20.17 8.00
CA LYS A 296 -10.94 -19.26 8.62
C LYS A 296 -10.93 -17.88 8.00
N TRP A 297 -12.03 -17.50 7.36
CA TRP A 297 -12.31 -16.12 6.98
C TRP A 297 -12.75 -15.33 8.22
N LYS A 298 -11.94 -14.37 8.62
CA LYS A 298 -12.26 -13.49 9.75
C LYS A 298 -13.03 -12.27 9.25
N ARG A 299 -14.01 -11.85 10.05
CA ARG A 299 -14.65 -10.53 9.90
C ARG A 299 -13.61 -9.44 10.19
N PHE A 300 -13.69 -8.34 9.43
CA PHE A 300 -12.83 -7.18 9.70
C PHE A 300 -13.14 -6.66 11.11
N SER A 301 -12.11 -6.60 11.94
CA SER A 301 -12.19 -5.99 13.27
C SER A 301 -11.13 -4.90 13.36
N LEU A 302 -11.57 -3.68 13.67
CA LEU A 302 -10.66 -2.61 14.03
C LEU A 302 -10.18 -2.85 15.46
N SER A 303 -8.91 -3.18 15.62
CA SER A 303 -8.27 -3.22 16.94
C SER A 303 -7.29 -2.07 17.04
N PHE A 304 -7.62 -1.08 17.84
CA PHE A 304 -6.68 -0.05 18.23
C PHE A 304 -5.86 -0.57 19.42
N PRO A 305 -4.54 -0.62 19.36
CA PRO A 305 -3.71 -0.92 20.51
C PRO A 305 -3.73 0.31 21.44
N ILE A 306 -4.61 0.29 22.42
CA ILE A 306 -4.58 1.25 23.51
C ILE A 306 -3.67 0.66 24.60
N GLY A 307 -2.39 1.04 24.59
CA GLY A 307 -1.41 0.67 25.63
C GLY A 307 -0.14 0.02 25.08
N MET A 308 1.00 0.50 25.57
CA MET A 308 2.34 -0.02 25.24
C MET A 308 2.65 -1.39 25.88
N GLY A 309 1.73 -1.99 26.65
CA GLY A 309 1.94 -3.25 27.37
C GLY A 309 2.14 -4.51 26.52
N GLY A 310 1.93 -4.44 25.21
CA GLY A 310 2.16 -5.54 24.27
C GLY A 310 3.57 -5.59 23.66
N PHE A 311 4.41 -4.62 23.93
CA PHE A 311 5.75 -4.50 23.33
C PHE A 311 6.81 -5.38 24.04
N LEU A 312 6.58 -5.73 25.30
CA LEU A 312 7.60 -6.37 26.16
C LEU A 312 7.28 -7.80 26.62
N ALA A 313 6.08 -8.36 26.35
CA ALA A 313 5.76 -9.73 26.76
C ALA A 313 4.90 -10.45 25.71
N PRO A 314 5.33 -11.61 25.19
CA PRO A 314 4.46 -12.47 24.41
C PRO A 314 3.49 -13.19 25.35
N GLY A 315 2.24 -12.71 25.44
CA GLY A 315 1.22 -13.49 26.16
C GLY A 315 0.12 -12.75 26.91
N TYR A 316 0.21 -11.46 27.17
CA TYR A 316 -0.83 -10.76 27.92
C TYR A 316 -1.25 -9.45 27.25
N SER A 317 -2.45 -9.42 26.66
CA SER A 317 -3.18 -8.19 26.36
C SER A 317 -4.68 -8.45 26.42
N LYS A 318 -5.32 -7.98 27.48
CA LYS A 318 -6.78 -7.99 27.67
C LYS A 318 -7.39 -6.59 27.58
N THR A 319 -6.89 -5.74 26.68
CA THR A 319 -7.56 -4.46 26.39
C THR A 319 -7.55 -4.18 24.90
N HIS A 320 -8.47 -4.83 24.19
CA HIS A 320 -8.79 -4.51 22.81
C HIS A 320 -10.21 -3.98 22.75
N PHE A 321 -10.39 -2.71 22.42
CA PHE A 321 -11.67 -2.24 21.90
C PHE A 321 -11.86 -2.88 20.51
N LYS A 322 -12.85 -3.76 20.40
CA LYS A 322 -13.22 -4.38 19.12
C LYS A 322 -14.46 -3.67 18.60
N ILE A 323 -14.31 -2.85 17.59
CA ILE A 323 -15.44 -2.38 16.79
C ILE A 323 -15.66 -3.44 15.69
N TYR A 324 -16.77 -4.15 15.78
CA TYR A 324 -17.18 -5.07 14.73
C TYR A 324 -17.92 -4.27 13.66
N GLY A 325 -17.39 -4.24 12.46
CA GLY A 325 -18.15 -3.77 11.30
C GLY A 325 -19.35 -4.67 10.99
N PRO A 326 -20.33 -4.19 10.21
CA PRO A 326 -21.50 -5.00 9.85
C PRO A 326 -21.05 -6.31 9.22
N ALA A 327 -21.74 -7.38 9.59
CA ALA A 327 -21.56 -8.68 8.97
C ALA A 327 -21.98 -8.56 7.49
N PHE A 328 -21.02 -8.64 6.61
CA PHE A 328 -21.32 -8.94 5.21
C PHE A 328 -21.45 -10.45 5.12
N ASP A 329 -22.66 -10.95 5.37
CA ASP A 329 -23.06 -12.33 5.12
C ASP A 329 -23.07 -12.63 3.61
#